data_d31381f6a2ce8bcfefe84642eb184b82
#
_entry.id   d31381f6a2ce8bcfefe84642eb184b82
#
_cell.length_a   1.000
_cell.length_b   1.000
_cell.length_c   1.000
_cell.angle_alpha   90.00
_cell.angle_beta   90.00
_cell.angle_gamma   90.00
#
_symmetry.space_group_name_H-M   'P 1'
#
loop_
_entity.id
_entity.type
_entity.pdbx_description
1 polymer ?
#
loop_
_entity_poly.entity_id
_entity_poly.type
_entity_poly.pdbx_seq_one_letter_code
_entity_poly.pdbx_strand_id
1 'polypeptide(L)'
;YYRTRSNVMNPNINLMNPTLSPTERNVADQALEHRFYIRNFKEKVANGQEVYYSFDKDGKIDWETLAGTMADQEFRNQLHRHQWMPAQAKAYRATGNEAYFTSWKKTYTDWMKAYANPKAAQGSDPVVWGGLQPAERVRDRMNFLPYFIQSAQFTPGWLSTVLKATADEGETIRQGYYREGSNIRLTQARVVATA
;
A
#
# COMPACT_ATOMS: atom_id res chain seq x y z
N TYR A 1 9.01 -23.12 2.55
CA TYR A 1 7.66 -23.48 2.11
C TYR A 1 7.03 -22.37 1.29
N TYR A 2 6.85 -21.15 1.85
CA TYR A 2 6.25 -20.01 1.15
C TYR A 2 7.04 -19.57 -0.09
N ARG A 3 8.37 -19.64 -0.04
CA ARG A 3 9.22 -19.26 -1.18
C ARG A 3 9.02 -20.15 -2.41
N THR A 4 8.67 -21.42 -2.20
CA THR A 4 8.46 -22.37 -3.29
C THR A 4 7.02 -22.49 -3.73
N ARG A 5 6.06 -22.00 -2.94
CA ARG A 5 4.62 -22.11 -3.21
C ARG A 5 3.89 -20.76 -3.38
N SER A 6 4.65 -19.68 -3.57
CA SER A 6 4.06 -18.35 -3.72
C SER A 6 3.06 -18.24 -4.89
N ASN A 7 3.27 -19.00 -5.97
CA ASN A 7 2.35 -19.08 -7.09
C ASN A 7 1.02 -19.81 -6.75
N VAL A 8 1.02 -20.66 -5.74
CA VAL A 8 -0.20 -21.34 -5.28
C VAL A 8 -1.04 -20.41 -4.41
N MET A 9 -0.40 -19.49 -3.69
CA MET A 9 -1.09 -18.51 -2.84
C MET A 9 -1.82 -17.46 -3.65
N ASN A 10 -1.34 -17.13 -4.84
CA ASN A 10 -2.03 -16.24 -5.77
C ASN A 10 -1.76 -16.68 -7.22
N PRO A 11 -2.60 -17.57 -7.78
CA PRO A 11 -2.39 -18.11 -9.12
C PRO A 11 -2.49 -17.06 -10.24
N ASN A 12 -3.05 -15.87 -9.94
CA ASN A 12 -3.16 -14.79 -10.91
C ASN A 12 -1.88 -13.94 -11.00
N ILE A 13 -0.90 -14.17 -10.12
CA ILE A 13 0.38 -13.47 -10.18
C ILE A 13 1.35 -14.26 -11.03
N ASN A 14 1.80 -13.68 -12.14
CA ASN A 14 2.93 -14.19 -12.88
C ASN A 14 4.23 -13.94 -12.09
N LEU A 15 4.57 -14.88 -11.22
CA LEU A 15 5.75 -14.77 -10.37
C LEU A 15 7.06 -15.04 -11.09
N MET A 16 7.02 -15.66 -12.27
CA MET A 16 8.22 -16.00 -13.02
C MET A 16 8.79 -14.79 -13.77
N ASN A 17 7.93 -13.99 -14.38
CA ASN A 17 8.31 -12.80 -15.15
C ASN A 17 7.22 -11.72 -15.08
N PRO A 18 7.15 -10.93 -14.00
CA PRO A 18 6.19 -9.83 -13.96
C PRO A 18 6.60 -8.80 -15.02
N THR A 19 5.67 -8.46 -15.91
CA THR A 19 5.88 -7.34 -16.80
C THR A 19 5.85 -6.05 -15.98
N LEU A 20 6.97 -5.35 -15.97
CA LEU A 20 7.12 -4.05 -15.34
C LEU A 20 7.07 -2.98 -16.42
N SER A 21 5.98 -2.23 -16.49
CA SER A 21 5.86 -1.10 -17.43
C SER A 21 6.81 0.03 -17.04
N PRO A 22 7.19 0.92 -18.01
CA PRO A 22 7.99 2.10 -17.68
C PRO A 22 7.38 2.98 -16.60
N THR A 23 6.06 3.16 -16.62
CA THR A 23 5.31 3.89 -15.58
C THR A 23 5.46 3.23 -14.21
N GLU A 24 5.23 1.91 -14.10
CA GLU A 24 5.39 1.20 -12.82
C GLU A 24 6.83 1.26 -12.32
N ARG A 25 7.81 1.19 -13.22
CA ARG A 25 9.21 1.36 -12.89
C ARG A 25 9.45 2.74 -12.27
N ASN A 26 8.96 3.79 -12.93
CA ASN A 26 9.13 5.16 -12.43
C ASN A 26 8.44 5.36 -11.08
N VAL A 27 7.21 4.85 -10.89
CA VAL A 27 6.53 4.87 -9.58
C VAL A 27 7.37 4.21 -8.49
N ALA A 28 7.98 3.05 -8.79
CA ALA A 28 8.82 2.34 -7.84
C ALA A 28 10.11 3.10 -7.50
N ASP A 29 10.77 3.67 -8.51
CA ASP A 29 12.02 4.41 -8.35
C ASP A 29 11.79 5.71 -7.56
N GLN A 30 10.73 6.45 -7.86
CA GLN A 30 10.37 7.66 -7.11
C GLN A 30 10.03 7.36 -5.64
N ALA A 31 9.42 6.20 -5.37
CA ALA A 31 9.11 5.82 -4.00
C ALA A 31 10.35 5.49 -3.15
N LEU A 32 11.52 5.19 -3.74
CA LEU A 32 12.78 5.07 -3.01
C LEU A 32 13.20 6.39 -2.35
N GLU A 33 12.80 7.52 -2.93
CA GLU A 33 13.10 8.89 -2.48
C GLU A 33 11.91 9.52 -1.71
N HIS A 34 11.00 8.69 -1.18
CA HIS A 34 9.78 9.14 -0.51
C HIS A 34 8.90 10.08 -1.38
N ARG A 35 8.93 9.89 -2.69
CA ARG A 35 8.11 10.61 -3.65
C ARG A 35 7.03 9.68 -4.17
N PHE A 36 5.78 9.92 -3.77
CA PHE A 36 4.70 8.98 -4.02
C PHE A 36 3.77 9.42 -5.15
N TYR A 37 3.37 8.45 -5.94
CA TYR A 37 2.31 8.58 -6.91
C TYR A 37 0.96 8.53 -6.20
N ILE A 38 0.16 9.58 -6.36
CA ILE A 38 -1.17 9.65 -5.78
C ILE A 38 -2.19 9.61 -6.92
N ARG A 39 -2.95 8.53 -6.97
CA ARG A 39 -3.95 8.31 -8.01
C ARG A 39 -4.98 9.43 -8.02
N ASN A 40 -5.42 9.83 -9.21
CA ASN A 40 -6.37 10.91 -9.49
C ASN A 40 -5.85 12.33 -9.25
N PHE A 41 -4.68 12.50 -8.63
CA PHE A 41 -4.03 13.80 -8.49
C PHE A 41 -2.86 13.91 -9.47
N LYS A 42 -3.17 13.67 -10.72
CA LYS A 42 -2.27 13.96 -11.82
C LYS A 42 -2.41 15.43 -12.16
N GLU A 43 -1.60 16.27 -11.57
CA GLU A 43 -1.38 17.56 -12.22
C GLU A 43 -0.71 17.25 -13.57
N LYS A 44 -1.42 17.53 -14.65
CA LYS A 44 -0.82 17.48 -15.97
C LYS A 44 0.22 18.60 -16.03
N VAL A 45 1.44 18.26 -15.74
CA VAL A 45 2.54 19.14 -16.10
C VAL A 45 2.49 19.31 -17.61
N ALA A 46 2.90 20.46 -18.11
CA ALA A 46 2.78 20.87 -19.53
C ALA A 46 3.27 19.85 -20.57
N ASN A 47 3.95 18.78 -20.15
CA ASN A 47 4.53 17.74 -20.99
C ASN A 47 3.92 16.35 -20.75
N GLY A 48 2.78 16.20 -20.08
CA GLY A 48 2.13 14.91 -19.86
C GLY A 48 2.86 13.98 -18.89
N GLN A 49 3.83 14.47 -18.16
CA GLN A 49 4.57 13.70 -17.16
C GLN A 49 3.72 13.49 -15.89
N GLU A 50 3.92 12.34 -15.26
CA GLU A 50 3.28 12.04 -13.98
C GLU A 50 3.87 12.90 -12.86
N VAL A 51 3.01 13.40 -11.98
CA VAL A 51 3.41 14.17 -10.81
C VAL A 51 3.61 13.22 -9.63
N TYR A 52 4.73 13.38 -8.96
CA TYR A 52 5.07 12.68 -7.72
C TYR A 52 5.16 13.70 -6.58
N TYR A 53 4.50 13.40 -5.48
CA TYR A 53 4.47 14.28 -4.32
C TYR A 53 5.53 13.85 -3.33
N SER A 54 6.40 14.79 -2.93
CA SER A 54 7.45 14.52 -1.94
C SER A 54 6.88 14.59 -0.53
N PHE A 55 7.14 13.55 0.24
CA PHE A 55 6.82 13.45 1.65
C PHE A 55 8.10 13.42 2.51
N ASP A 56 9.25 13.68 1.91
CA ASP A 56 10.50 13.69 2.65
C ASP A 56 10.65 14.97 3.48
N LYS A 57 10.92 14.78 4.77
CA LYS A 57 11.30 15.83 5.70
C LYS A 57 12.48 15.34 6.53
N ASP A 58 13.66 15.83 6.21
CA ASP A 58 14.89 15.46 6.89
C ASP A 58 15.16 13.93 6.91
N GLY A 59 14.88 13.25 5.79
CA GLY A 59 15.06 11.81 5.63
C GLY A 59 13.97 10.96 6.28
N LYS A 60 12.88 11.58 6.76
CA LYS A 60 11.70 10.92 7.32
C LYS A 60 10.48 11.23 6.46
N ILE A 61 9.49 10.36 6.52
CA ILE A 61 8.23 10.61 5.83
C ILE A 61 7.34 11.47 6.73
N ASP A 62 6.95 12.63 6.22
CA ASP A 62 5.96 13.48 6.87
C ASP A 62 4.57 13.13 6.35
N TRP A 63 3.85 12.34 7.11
CA TRP A 63 2.49 11.91 6.78
C TRP A 63 1.43 12.98 7.03
N GLU A 64 1.75 14.05 7.76
CA GLU A 64 0.77 14.98 8.30
C GLU A 64 0.87 16.39 7.73
N THR A 65 2.05 16.82 7.29
CA THR A 65 2.20 18.16 6.70
C THR A 65 1.69 18.16 5.27
N LEU A 66 0.42 18.50 5.13
CA LEU A 66 -0.26 18.56 3.86
C LEU A 66 -0.61 20.02 3.56
N ALA A 67 0.09 20.60 2.58
CA ALA A 67 -0.14 21.96 2.11
C ALA A 67 -0.61 21.96 0.65
N GLY A 68 -1.32 22.99 0.22
CA GLY A 68 -1.82 23.10 -1.15
C GLY A 68 -2.71 21.91 -1.56
N THR A 69 -2.45 21.30 -2.69
CA THR A 69 -3.19 20.13 -3.20
C THR A 69 -3.20 18.96 -2.21
N MET A 70 -2.14 18.78 -1.43
CA MET A 70 -2.05 17.71 -0.44
C MET A 70 -3.00 17.91 0.75
N ALA A 71 -3.54 19.09 0.97
CA ALA A 71 -4.55 19.35 1.99
C ALA A 71 -5.96 18.86 1.61
N ASP A 72 -6.16 18.50 0.33
CA ASP A 72 -7.43 17.93 -0.15
C ASP A 72 -7.72 16.60 0.51
N GLN A 73 -8.96 16.41 0.96
CA GLN A 73 -9.36 15.19 1.67
C GLN A 73 -9.23 13.94 0.80
N GLU A 74 -9.58 14.03 -0.49
CA GLU A 74 -9.45 12.86 -1.38
C GLU A 74 -7.97 12.56 -1.68
N PHE A 75 -7.10 13.56 -1.73
CA PHE A 75 -5.66 13.34 -1.79
C PHE A 75 -5.18 12.49 -0.61
N ARG A 76 -5.56 12.87 0.61
CA ARG A 76 -5.24 12.13 1.84
C ARG A 76 -5.83 10.72 1.82
N ASN A 77 -7.07 10.55 1.37
CA ASN A 77 -7.68 9.24 1.18
C ASN A 77 -6.85 8.35 0.25
N GLN A 78 -6.41 8.88 -0.90
CA GLN A 78 -5.60 8.15 -1.87
C GLN A 78 -4.20 7.83 -1.32
N LEU A 79 -3.58 8.76 -0.59
CA LEU A 79 -2.30 8.52 0.08
C LEU A 79 -2.39 7.29 0.98
N HIS A 80 -3.42 7.21 1.82
CA HIS A 80 -3.59 6.10 2.76
C HIS A 80 -4.11 4.80 2.14
N ARG A 81 -4.32 4.74 0.82
CA ARG A 81 -4.55 3.49 0.06
C ARG A 81 -3.25 2.80 -0.38
N HIS A 82 -2.10 3.44 -0.24
CA HIS A 82 -0.76 2.91 -0.52
C HIS A 82 -0.56 2.41 -1.97
N GLN A 83 -1.16 3.08 -2.93
CA GLN A 83 -1.24 2.61 -4.32
C GLN A 83 0.10 2.57 -5.09
N TRP A 84 1.16 3.15 -4.54
CA TRP A 84 2.53 3.04 -5.08
C TRP A 84 3.23 1.74 -4.68
N MET A 85 2.83 1.09 -3.60
CA MET A 85 3.52 -0.10 -3.06
C MET A 85 3.50 -1.31 -4.00
N PRO A 86 2.42 -1.59 -4.76
CA PRO A 86 2.43 -2.67 -5.75
C PRO A 86 3.53 -2.53 -6.80
N ALA A 87 3.85 -1.30 -7.22
CA ALA A 87 4.92 -1.04 -8.19
C ALA A 87 6.30 -1.40 -7.63
N GLN A 88 6.58 -1.08 -6.35
CA GLN A 88 7.82 -1.48 -5.68
C GLN A 88 7.97 -3.01 -5.62
N ALA A 89 6.88 -3.71 -5.31
CA ALA A 89 6.90 -5.18 -5.26
C ALA A 89 7.16 -5.81 -6.65
N LYS A 90 6.52 -5.28 -7.69
CA LYS A 90 6.79 -5.70 -9.08
C LYS A 90 8.23 -5.40 -9.49
N ALA A 91 8.74 -4.22 -9.16
CA ALA A 91 10.12 -3.83 -9.48
C ALA A 91 11.13 -4.74 -8.77
N TYR A 92 10.92 -5.05 -7.48
CA TYR A 92 11.71 -6.03 -6.77
C TYR A 92 11.71 -7.38 -7.50
N ARG A 93 10.52 -7.89 -7.81
CA ARG A 93 10.39 -9.21 -8.44
C ARG A 93 11.04 -9.29 -9.81
N ALA A 94 10.94 -8.22 -10.61
CA ALA A 94 11.51 -8.16 -11.95
C ALA A 94 13.03 -8.02 -11.96
N THR A 95 13.62 -7.42 -10.91
CA THR A 95 15.04 -7.02 -10.91
C THR A 95 15.88 -7.70 -9.85
N GLY A 96 15.27 -8.25 -8.80
CA GLY A 96 15.98 -8.73 -7.61
C GLY A 96 16.62 -7.63 -6.76
N ASN A 97 16.36 -6.35 -7.08
CA ASN A 97 16.97 -5.24 -6.34
C ASN A 97 16.30 -5.06 -4.97
N GLU A 98 17.04 -5.41 -3.92
CA GLU A 98 16.60 -5.34 -2.52
C GLU A 98 16.24 -3.91 -2.05
N ALA A 99 16.67 -2.87 -2.75
CA ALA A 99 16.33 -1.50 -2.39
C ALA A 99 14.80 -1.28 -2.37
N TYR A 100 14.06 -1.89 -3.30
CA TYR A 100 12.60 -1.79 -3.34
C TYR A 100 11.94 -2.45 -2.13
N PHE A 101 12.41 -3.64 -1.73
CA PHE A 101 11.91 -4.30 -0.53
C PHE A 101 12.24 -3.49 0.73
N THR A 102 13.48 -3.03 0.86
CA THR A 102 13.96 -2.26 2.01
C THR A 102 13.17 -0.96 2.16
N SER A 103 12.96 -0.24 1.05
CA SER A 103 12.16 0.98 1.03
C SER A 103 10.70 0.70 1.42
N TRP A 104 10.07 -0.30 0.81
CA TRP A 104 8.69 -0.69 1.16
C TRP A 104 8.58 -1.04 2.65
N LYS A 105 9.47 -1.88 3.17
CA LYS A 105 9.48 -2.31 4.57
C LYS A 105 9.62 -1.11 5.52
N LYS A 106 10.56 -0.21 5.22
CA LYS A 106 10.78 1.02 6.00
C LYS A 106 9.54 1.91 6.00
N THR A 107 9.02 2.21 4.83
CA THR A 107 7.85 3.07 4.63
C THR A 107 6.61 2.49 5.31
N TYR A 108 6.35 1.19 5.14
CA TYR A 108 5.21 0.54 5.77
C TYR A 108 5.36 0.45 7.30
N THR A 109 6.57 0.19 7.80
CA THR A 109 6.84 0.21 9.25
C THR A 109 6.61 1.60 9.85
N ASP A 110 7.06 2.63 9.15
CA ASP A 110 6.89 4.02 9.58
C ASP A 110 5.40 4.42 9.61
N TRP A 111 4.66 4.06 8.57
CA TRP A 111 3.22 4.26 8.51
C TRP A 111 2.47 3.53 9.65
N MET A 112 2.83 2.26 9.93
CA MET A 112 2.22 1.51 11.03
C MET A 112 2.48 2.14 12.40
N LYS A 113 3.61 2.82 12.57
CA LYS A 113 3.92 3.57 13.81
C LYS A 113 3.12 4.85 13.91
N ALA A 114 3.00 5.59 12.81
CA ALA A 114 2.24 6.84 12.77
C ALA A 114 0.73 6.58 12.98
N TYR A 115 0.23 5.50 12.41
CA TYR A 115 -1.19 5.14 12.41
C TYR A 115 -1.39 3.75 13.02
N ALA A 116 -1.00 3.61 14.29
CA ALA A 116 -1.28 2.38 15.03
C ALA A 116 -2.79 2.08 15.00
N ASN A 117 -3.15 0.84 14.68
CA ASN A 117 -4.56 0.46 14.58
C ASN A 117 -5.24 0.67 15.93
N PRO A 118 -6.19 1.59 16.04
CA PRO A 118 -6.98 1.72 17.23
C PRO A 118 -7.86 0.48 17.34
N LYS A 119 -7.70 -0.31 18.36
CA LYS A 119 -8.55 -1.48 18.66
C LYS A 119 -10.03 -1.13 18.86
N ALA A 120 -10.40 0.14 18.75
CA ALA A 120 -11.76 0.63 18.78
C ALA A 120 -11.94 1.64 17.67
N ALA A 121 -12.90 1.39 16.80
CA ALA A 121 -13.30 2.27 15.70
C ALA A 121 -13.79 3.66 16.14
N GLN A 122 -13.93 3.88 17.44
CA GLN A 122 -14.30 5.18 18.03
C GLN A 122 -13.05 6.01 18.27
N GLY A 123 -12.89 7.06 17.44
CA GLY A 123 -11.79 8.02 17.55
C GLY A 123 -10.62 7.81 16.59
N SER A 124 -10.70 6.83 15.69
CA SER A 124 -9.73 6.67 14.62
C SER A 124 -9.89 7.75 13.54
N ASP A 125 -8.77 8.20 12.98
CA ASP A 125 -8.79 9.15 11.85
C ASP A 125 -9.60 8.54 10.68
N PRO A 126 -10.74 9.13 10.30
CA PRO A 126 -11.59 8.58 9.25
C PRO A 126 -10.93 8.62 7.87
N VAL A 127 -9.92 9.46 7.68
CA VAL A 127 -9.12 9.53 6.45
C VAL A 127 -8.24 8.30 6.30
N VAL A 128 -7.75 7.76 7.40
CA VAL A 128 -6.88 6.59 7.42
C VAL A 128 -7.68 5.29 7.52
N TRP A 129 -8.69 5.27 8.38
CA TRP A 129 -9.38 4.05 8.81
C TRP A 129 -10.82 3.95 8.30
N GLY A 130 -11.35 5.01 7.69
CA GLY A 130 -12.71 5.02 7.15
C GLY A 130 -12.82 4.59 5.70
N GLY A 131 -14.07 4.42 5.24
CA GLY A 131 -14.41 4.24 3.84
C GLY A 131 -13.70 3.07 3.15
N LEU A 132 -13.03 3.38 2.04
CA LEU A 132 -12.34 2.41 1.18
C LEU A 132 -10.88 2.15 1.59
N GLN A 133 -10.27 3.03 2.40
CA GLN A 133 -8.83 3.02 2.61
C GLN A 133 -8.30 1.69 3.16
N PRO A 134 -8.82 1.14 4.27
CA PRO A 134 -8.34 -0.15 4.76
C PRO A 134 -8.62 -1.30 3.80
N ALA A 135 -9.78 -1.29 3.10
CA ALA A 135 -10.11 -2.35 2.15
C ALA A 135 -9.17 -2.35 0.93
N GLU A 136 -8.85 -1.19 0.40
CA GLU A 136 -7.89 -1.05 -0.70
C GLU A 136 -6.49 -1.50 -0.27
N ARG A 137 -6.03 -1.08 0.92
CA ARG A 137 -4.72 -1.50 1.46
C ARG A 137 -4.62 -3.01 1.64
N VAL A 138 -5.61 -3.63 2.25
CA VAL A 138 -5.63 -5.09 2.48
C VAL A 138 -5.62 -5.83 1.15
N ARG A 139 -6.51 -5.46 0.22
CA ARG A 139 -6.58 -6.07 -1.11
C ARG A 139 -5.24 -6.00 -1.83
N ASP A 140 -4.67 -4.80 -1.94
CA ASP A 140 -3.45 -4.59 -2.70
C ASP A 140 -2.26 -5.28 -2.03
N ARG A 141 -2.16 -5.25 -0.70
CA ARG A 141 -1.12 -5.93 0.05
C ARG A 141 -1.16 -7.43 -0.15
N MET A 142 -2.33 -8.06 -0.06
CA MET A 142 -2.46 -9.49 -0.29
C MET A 142 -2.08 -9.88 -1.72
N ASN A 143 -2.33 -9.01 -2.69
CA ASN A 143 -1.96 -9.24 -4.08
C ASN A 143 -0.45 -9.10 -4.34
N PHE A 144 0.22 -8.11 -3.76
CA PHE A 144 1.63 -7.85 -4.07
C PHE A 144 2.62 -8.53 -3.12
N LEU A 145 2.22 -8.88 -1.91
CA LEU A 145 3.10 -9.48 -0.90
C LEU A 145 3.90 -10.70 -1.42
N PRO A 146 3.29 -11.61 -2.22
CA PRO A 146 4.01 -12.74 -2.79
C PRO A 146 5.21 -12.36 -3.67
N TYR A 147 5.24 -11.18 -4.24
CA TYR A 147 6.40 -10.72 -5.02
C TYR A 147 7.65 -10.55 -4.17
N PHE A 148 7.48 -10.20 -2.90
CA PHE A 148 8.58 -9.97 -1.97
C PHE A 148 9.10 -11.22 -1.24
N ILE A 149 8.41 -12.35 -1.32
CA ILE A 149 8.73 -13.57 -0.54
C ILE A 149 10.16 -14.08 -0.76
N GLN A 150 10.77 -13.78 -1.90
CA GLN A 150 12.13 -14.22 -2.21
C GLN A 150 13.23 -13.35 -1.59
N SER A 151 12.90 -12.17 -1.06
CA SER A 151 13.86 -11.32 -0.37
C SER A 151 14.43 -12.04 0.85
N ALA A 152 15.75 -11.96 1.02
CA ALA A 152 16.40 -12.47 2.22
C ALA A 152 15.96 -11.74 3.49
N GLN A 153 15.49 -10.49 3.33
CA GLN A 153 14.97 -9.66 4.41
C GLN A 153 13.50 -9.97 4.75
N PHE A 154 12.81 -10.78 3.95
CA PHE A 154 11.43 -11.22 4.21
C PHE A 154 11.45 -12.37 5.22
N THR A 155 11.69 -12.03 6.47
CA THR A 155 11.79 -12.99 7.57
C THR A 155 10.43 -13.48 8.04
N PRO A 156 10.33 -14.65 8.72
CA PRO A 156 9.09 -15.10 9.34
C PRO A 156 8.49 -14.07 10.33
N GLY A 157 9.35 -13.39 11.09
CA GLY A 157 8.91 -12.33 12.01
C GLY A 157 8.31 -11.14 11.29
N TRP A 158 8.90 -10.73 10.15
CA TRP A 158 8.31 -9.68 9.33
C TRP A 158 6.98 -10.10 8.70
N LEU A 159 6.90 -11.32 8.18
CA LEU A 159 5.64 -11.87 7.66
C LEU A 159 4.55 -11.86 8.74
N SER A 160 4.86 -12.32 9.95
CA SER A 160 3.92 -12.30 11.08
C SER A 160 3.43 -10.89 11.39
N THR A 161 4.33 -9.90 11.37
CA THR A 161 3.97 -8.48 11.57
C THR A 161 2.99 -7.98 10.51
N VAL A 162 3.27 -8.28 9.24
CA VAL A 162 2.40 -7.86 8.12
C VAL A 162 1.04 -8.55 8.17
N LEU A 163 1.02 -9.85 8.43
CA LEU A 163 -0.23 -10.61 8.53
C LEU A 163 -1.08 -10.13 9.71
N LYS A 164 -0.45 -9.86 10.87
CA LYS A 164 -1.17 -9.29 12.01
C LYS A 164 -1.78 -7.93 11.66
N ALA A 165 -1.02 -7.02 11.07
CA ALA A 165 -1.54 -5.72 10.65
C ALA A 165 -2.69 -5.87 9.64
N THR A 166 -2.59 -6.84 8.73
CA THR A 166 -3.65 -7.15 7.75
C THR A 166 -4.92 -7.66 8.43
N ALA A 167 -4.78 -8.56 9.41
CA ALA A 167 -5.91 -9.08 10.19
C ALA A 167 -6.58 -7.97 11.03
N ASP A 168 -5.77 -7.11 11.67
CA ASP A 168 -6.28 -5.97 12.44
C ASP A 168 -7.05 -4.97 11.55
N GLU A 169 -6.58 -4.72 10.32
CA GLU A 169 -7.31 -3.91 9.33
C GLU A 169 -8.61 -4.61 8.86
N GLY A 170 -8.56 -5.91 8.63
CA GLY A 170 -9.74 -6.72 8.28
C GLY A 170 -10.81 -6.66 9.36
N GLU A 171 -10.42 -6.73 10.62
CA GLU A 171 -11.34 -6.59 11.75
C GLU A 171 -11.91 -5.17 11.85
N THR A 172 -11.11 -4.14 11.58
CA THR A 172 -11.60 -2.75 11.51
C THR A 172 -12.66 -2.59 10.43
N ILE A 173 -12.44 -3.19 9.24
CA ILE A 173 -13.43 -3.21 8.17
C ILE A 173 -14.72 -3.91 8.64
N ARG A 174 -14.59 -5.07 9.27
CA ARG A 174 -15.73 -5.86 9.75
C ARG A 174 -16.59 -5.11 10.78
N GLN A 175 -15.95 -4.39 11.69
CA GLN A 175 -16.62 -3.59 12.71
C GLN A 175 -17.24 -2.30 12.15
N GLY A 176 -16.57 -1.68 11.20
CA GLY A 176 -16.96 -0.42 10.57
C GLY A 176 -17.70 -0.56 9.24
N TYR A 177 -18.35 -1.70 8.99
CA TYR A 177 -19.02 -1.95 7.72
C TYR A 177 -19.93 -0.80 7.31
N TYR A 178 -19.73 -0.30 6.12
CA TYR A 178 -20.57 0.74 5.55
C TYR A 178 -22.00 0.21 5.37
N ARG A 179 -22.97 0.83 6.03
CA ARG A 179 -24.35 0.28 6.12
C ARG A 179 -25.18 0.50 4.87
N GLU A 180 -24.81 1.50 4.06
CA GLU A 180 -25.54 1.83 2.84
C GLU A 180 -25.09 0.99 1.66
N GLY A 181 -26.02 0.69 0.74
CA GLY A 181 -25.71 -0.02 -0.50
C GLY A 181 -24.85 0.84 -1.42
N SER A 182 -23.53 0.59 -1.44
CA SER A 182 -22.57 1.36 -2.22
C SER A 182 -21.39 0.49 -2.66
N ASN A 183 -20.58 1.02 -3.58
CA ASN A 183 -19.31 0.40 -3.98
C ASN A 183 -18.35 0.21 -2.80
N ILE A 184 -18.42 1.08 -1.77
CA ILE A 184 -17.63 0.95 -0.53
C ILE A 184 -17.97 -0.36 0.16
N ARG A 185 -19.26 -0.62 0.40
CA ARG A 185 -19.72 -1.85 1.05
C ARG A 185 -19.34 -3.09 0.26
N LEU A 186 -19.48 -3.06 -1.05
CA LEU A 186 -19.12 -4.18 -1.91
C LEU A 186 -17.62 -4.48 -1.84
N THR A 187 -16.78 -3.46 -1.88
CA THR A 187 -15.32 -3.60 -1.78
C THR A 187 -14.93 -4.17 -0.40
N GLN A 188 -15.51 -3.64 0.67
CA GLN A 188 -15.27 -4.12 2.03
C GLN A 188 -15.69 -5.58 2.20
N ALA A 189 -16.89 -5.96 1.73
CA ALA A 189 -17.40 -7.33 1.80
C ALA A 189 -16.48 -8.31 1.08
N ARG A 190 -16.03 -7.94 -0.12
CA ARG A 190 -15.10 -8.75 -0.91
C ARG A 190 -13.78 -8.99 -0.19
N VAL A 191 -13.22 -7.96 0.43
CA VAL A 191 -11.95 -8.08 1.15
C VAL A 191 -12.09 -8.97 2.38
N VAL A 192 -13.15 -8.79 3.19
CA VAL A 192 -13.38 -9.63 4.38
C VAL A 192 -13.63 -11.10 4.02
N ALA A 193 -14.22 -11.37 2.86
CA ALA A 193 -14.46 -12.74 2.40
C ALA A 193 -13.19 -13.44 1.87
N THR A 194 -12.13 -12.70 1.57
CA THR A 194 -10.89 -13.22 0.95
C THR A 194 -9.65 -13.09 1.82
N ALA A 195 -9.71 -12.38 2.93
CA ALA A 195 -8.62 -12.22 3.90
C ALA A 195 -8.64 -13.30 4.97
#